data_973d459fb980cac35433ac00feb108e3
#
_entry.id   973d459fb980cac35433ac00feb108e3
#
_cell.length_a   1.000
_cell.length_b   1.000
_cell.length_c   1.000
_cell.angle_alpha   90.00
_cell.angle_beta   90.00
_cell.angle_gamma   90.00
#
_symmetry.space_group_name_H-M   'P 1'
#
loop_
_entity.id
_entity.type
_entity.pdbx_description
1 polymer ?
#
loop_
_entity_poly.entity_id
_entity_poly.type
_entity_poly.pdbx_seq_one_letter_code
_entity_poly.pdbx_strand_id
1 'polypeptide(L)'
;MKKRIGSFLFFALGGAFVFAQEAPASGPTAWQFNAHANFYFIPDDFFILPVFQADKNKLHLEARYNYEDRETFSAWIGYNFQGGNKLEYTITPMLGGVVGRSDGMAPGLEVTLNFKGFELYSEGEVYLDFQTEENHYLYNWSDLTYSPKDWLWFGISAQRTRVYQTALDIQRGVLIGAGLKNWELTTYVYNLGFEDPFVLVSISKQF
;
A
#
# COMPACT_ATOMS: atom_id res chain seq x y z
N MET A 1 24.92 -3.50 -35.09
CA MET A 1 24.96 -3.02 -33.73
C MET A 1 23.56 -3.24 -33.12
N LYS A 2 23.38 -4.29 -32.31
CA LYS A 2 22.13 -4.59 -31.65
C LYS A 2 22.09 -3.80 -30.32
N LYS A 3 21.23 -2.78 -30.25
CA LYS A 3 20.93 -2.10 -28.96
C LYS A 3 20.15 -3.07 -28.10
N ARG A 4 20.76 -3.51 -26.99
CA ARG A 4 20.05 -4.13 -25.88
C ARG A 4 19.25 -3.04 -25.17
N ILE A 5 17.94 -3.10 -25.29
CA ILE A 5 17.03 -2.30 -24.46
C ILE A 5 16.93 -3.07 -23.15
N GLY A 6 17.52 -2.50 -22.11
CA GLY A 6 17.40 -3.04 -20.74
C GLY A 6 15.98 -2.82 -20.25
N SER A 7 15.33 -3.89 -19.86
CA SER A 7 14.05 -3.84 -19.15
C SER A 7 14.31 -3.29 -17.74
N PHE A 8 13.75 -2.14 -17.42
CA PHE A 8 13.80 -1.56 -16.08
C PHE A 8 12.50 -1.92 -15.37
N LEU A 9 12.66 -2.61 -14.24
CA LEU A 9 11.57 -2.85 -13.30
C LEU A 9 11.51 -1.67 -12.32
N PHE A 10 10.39 -0.98 -12.30
CA PHE A 10 10.06 0.01 -11.28
C PHE A 10 9.29 -0.69 -10.16
N PHE A 11 9.74 -0.45 -8.93
CA PHE A 11 9.09 -0.95 -7.72
C PHE A 11 8.65 0.24 -6.89
N ALA A 12 7.40 0.25 -6.56
CA ALA A 12 6.83 1.24 -5.67
C ALA A 12 6.33 0.59 -4.39
N LEU A 13 6.48 1.29 -3.33
CA LEU A 13 6.01 0.94 -2.00
C LEU A 13 4.52 1.19 -1.89
N GLY A 14 3.84 0.19 -1.50
CA GLY A 14 2.40 0.22 -1.33
C GLY A 14 1.73 -1.01 -1.91
N GLY A 15 2.51 -2.08 -2.17
CA GLY A 15 1.97 -3.36 -2.62
C GLY A 15 1.54 -3.44 -4.08
N ALA A 16 1.81 -2.42 -4.89
CA ALA A 16 1.55 -2.50 -6.31
C ALA A 16 2.80 -2.94 -7.07
N PHE A 17 2.71 -4.04 -7.79
CA PHE A 17 3.74 -4.50 -8.70
C PHE A 17 3.73 -3.64 -9.96
N VAL A 18 4.71 -2.79 -10.13
CA VAL A 18 4.87 -2.03 -11.37
C VAL A 18 5.92 -2.66 -12.24
N PHE A 19 5.49 -3.33 -13.29
CA PHE A 19 6.35 -3.78 -14.37
C PHE A 19 6.36 -2.74 -15.48
N ALA A 20 7.50 -2.08 -15.70
CA ALA A 20 7.72 -1.24 -16.88
C ALA A 20 7.93 -2.09 -18.15
N GLN A 21 6.99 -2.95 -18.46
CA GLN A 21 6.85 -3.62 -19.75
C GLN A 21 5.42 -3.37 -20.21
N GLU A 22 5.18 -3.29 -21.54
CA GLU A 22 3.81 -3.25 -22.07
C GLU A 22 2.95 -4.21 -21.25
N ALA A 23 2.08 -3.64 -20.43
CA ALA A 23 1.31 -4.44 -19.47
C ALA A 23 0.54 -5.49 -20.28
N PRO A 24 0.82 -6.78 -20.12
CA PRO A 24 -0.01 -7.79 -20.76
C PRO A 24 -1.42 -7.60 -20.21
N ALA A 25 -2.43 -7.66 -21.05
CA ALA A 25 -3.84 -7.59 -20.64
C ALA A 25 -4.24 -8.73 -19.66
N SER A 26 -3.30 -9.61 -19.36
CA SER A 26 -3.37 -10.67 -18.36
C SER A 26 -2.24 -10.45 -17.33
N GLY A 27 -2.57 -10.35 -16.05
CA GLY A 27 -1.62 -10.28 -14.95
C GLY A 27 -0.61 -11.45 -14.91
N PRO A 28 0.25 -11.54 -13.89
CA PRO A 28 1.33 -12.54 -13.82
C PRO A 28 0.78 -13.96 -13.90
N THR A 29 1.34 -14.79 -14.77
CA THR A 29 0.92 -16.21 -14.95
C THR A 29 1.37 -17.12 -13.82
N ALA A 30 2.45 -16.77 -13.12
CA ALA A 30 2.94 -17.41 -11.89
C ALA A 30 2.49 -16.62 -10.67
N TRP A 31 2.44 -17.25 -9.50
CA TRP A 31 2.23 -16.53 -8.25
C TRP A 31 3.39 -15.56 -8.01
N GLN A 32 3.06 -14.35 -7.63
CA GLN A 32 3.96 -13.34 -7.12
C GLN A 32 3.56 -13.04 -5.68
N PHE A 33 4.55 -12.96 -4.80
CA PHE A 33 4.32 -12.72 -3.39
C PHE A 33 5.06 -11.46 -2.95
N ASN A 34 4.41 -10.68 -2.12
CA ASN A 34 5.01 -9.57 -1.42
C ASN A 34 4.69 -9.66 0.07
N ALA A 35 5.65 -9.35 0.90
CA ALA A 35 5.44 -9.17 2.33
C ALA A 35 6.00 -7.82 2.74
N HIS A 36 5.22 -7.00 3.42
CA HIS A 36 5.71 -5.77 4.01
C HIS A 36 5.29 -5.63 5.46
N ALA A 37 6.05 -4.86 6.21
CA ALA A 37 5.75 -4.53 7.59
C ALA A 37 5.97 -3.04 7.82
N ASN A 38 4.95 -2.39 8.36
CA ASN A 38 4.97 -0.99 8.74
C ASN A 38 5.22 -0.88 10.26
N PHE A 39 6.30 -0.22 10.62
CA PHE A 39 6.72 0.02 12.00
C PHE A 39 6.32 1.45 12.37
N TYR A 40 5.30 1.60 13.19
CA TYR A 40 4.79 2.88 13.66
C TYR A 40 5.46 3.29 14.96
N PHE A 41 6.17 4.42 14.94
CA PHE A 41 6.79 5.06 16.11
C PHE A 41 6.01 6.33 16.41
N ILE A 42 4.98 6.22 17.23
CA ILE A 42 4.14 7.34 17.67
C ILE A 42 4.52 7.76 19.10
N PRO A 43 4.21 9.00 19.52
CA PRO A 43 4.43 9.40 20.91
C PRO A 43 3.82 8.38 21.88
N ASP A 44 4.63 7.90 22.82
CA ASP A 44 4.26 6.94 23.88
C ASP A 44 3.75 5.58 23.41
N ASP A 45 3.89 5.24 22.11
CA ASP A 45 3.41 3.97 21.57
C ASP A 45 4.24 3.45 20.38
N PHE A 46 4.23 2.13 20.22
CA PHE A 46 4.87 1.44 19.09
C PHE A 46 4.02 0.24 18.69
N PHE A 47 3.82 0.05 17.38
CA PHE A 47 3.22 -1.18 16.88
C PHE A 47 3.72 -1.52 15.47
N ILE A 48 3.50 -2.76 15.09
CA ILE A 48 3.87 -3.31 13.79
C ILE A 48 2.60 -3.74 13.06
N LEU A 49 2.53 -3.41 11.79
CA LEU A 49 1.45 -3.74 10.88
C LEU A 49 2.02 -4.57 9.72
N PRO A 50 2.02 -5.91 9.81
CA PRO A 50 2.44 -6.78 8.73
C PRO A 50 1.31 -6.99 7.73
N VAL A 51 1.68 -7.02 6.45
CA VAL A 51 0.81 -7.36 5.32
C VAL A 51 1.52 -8.38 4.42
N PHE A 52 0.77 -9.35 3.97
CA PHE A 52 1.20 -10.33 2.98
C PHE A 52 0.25 -10.30 1.79
N GLN A 53 0.82 -10.22 0.59
CA GLN A 53 0.07 -10.15 -0.66
C GLN A 53 0.47 -11.28 -1.59
N ALA A 54 -0.47 -11.75 -2.40
CA ALA A 54 -0.25 -12.78 -3.41
C ALA A 54 -1.09 -12.49 -4.66
N ASP A 55 -0.42 -12.35 -5.80
CA ASP A 55 -1.04 -12.08 -7.09
C ASP A 55 -0.84 -13.22 -8.07
N LYS A 56 -1.90 -13.54 -8.81
CA LYS A 56 -1.83 -14.47 -9.95
C LYS A 56 -2.88 -14.13 -10.99
N ASN A 57 -2.45 -13.92 -12.23
CA ASN A 57 -3.31 -13.42 -13.30
C ASN A 57 -3.97 -12.10 -12.85
N LYS A 58 -5.29 -12.12 -12.66
CA LYS A 58 -6.07 -10.99 -12.17
C LYS A 58 -6.52 -11.14 -10.72
N LEU A 59 -6.22 -12.27 -10.10
CA LEU A 59 -6.55 -12.51 -8.69
C LEU A 59 -5.53 -11.79 -7.81
N HIS A 60 -6.04 -11.06 -6.83
CA HIS A 60 -5.31 -10.43 -5.76
C HIS A 60 -5.80 -10.97 -4.42
N LEU A 61 -4.87 -11.35 -3.56
CA LEU A 61 -5.14 -11.83 -2.20
C LEU A 61 -4.26 -11.09 -1.20
N GLU A 62 -4.83 -10.75 -0.04
CA GLU A 62 -4.06 -10.19 1.06
C GLU A 62 -4.41 -10.80 2.40
N ALA A 63 -3.45 -10.76 3.31
CA ALA A 63 -3.60 -11.03 4.73
C ALA A 63 -2.93 -9.90 5.51
N ARG A 64 -3.65 -9.27 6.42
CA ARG A 64 -3.20 -8.10 7.18
C ARG A 64 -3.39 -8.35 8.68
N TYR A 65 -2.54 -7.76 9.50
CA TYR A 65 -2.68 -7.75 10.94
C TYR A 65 -2.44 -6.33 11.50
N ASN A 66 -3.23 -5.92 12.48
CA ASN A 66 -3.26 -4.56 13.02
C ASN A 66 -3.58 -3.46 11.99
N TYR A 67 -4.30 -3.78 10.93
CA TYR A 67 -4.54 -2.84 9.83
C TYR A 67 -5.81 -2.01 10.05
N GLU A 68 -6.94 -2.65 10.16
CA GLU A 68 -8.25 -2.01 10.37
C GLU A 68 -8.40 -1.52 11.82
N ASP A 69 -7.91 -2.30 12.77
CA ASP A 69 -7.77 -1.94 14.18
C ASP A 69 -6.64 -2.79 14.79
N ARG A 70 -6.21 -2.48 16.01
CA ARG A 70 -5.24 -3.30 16.74
C ARG A 70 -5.83 -4.66 17.11
N GLU A 71 -4.96 -5.67 17.18
CA GLU A 71 -5.34 -7.04 17.51
C GLU A 71 -6.43 -7.61 16.58
N THR A 72 -6.48 -7.10 15.34
CA THR A 72 -7.34 -7.62 14.28
C THR A 72 -6.52 -8.29 13.19
N PHE A 73 -7.08 -9.33 12.62
CA PHE A 73 -6.62 -9.97 11.41
C PHE A 73 -7.65 -9.80 10.31
N SER A 74 -7.20 -9.50 9.12
CA SER A 74 -8.08 -9.45 7.95
C SER A 74 -7.53 -10.27 6.79
N ALA A 75 -8.44 -10.81 5.99
CA ALA A 75 -8.15 -11.51 4.76
C ALA A 75 -8.98 -10.91 3.64
N TRP A 76 -8.33 -10.66 2.49
CA TRP A 76 -8.87 -9.91 1.38
C TRP A 76 -8.79 -10.70 0.08
N ILE A 77 -9.78 -10.50 -0.77
CA ILE A 77 -9.80 -10.97 -2.14
C ILE A 77 -10.12 -9.80 -3.07
N GLY A 78 -9.32 -9.63 -4.11
CA GLY A 78 -9.44 -8.56 -5.08
C GLY A 78 -9.27 -9.03 -6.51
N TYR A 79 -9.54 -8.11 -7.44
CA TYR A 79 -9.40 -8.35 -8.87
C TYR A 79 -8.64 -7.19 -9.52
N ASN A 80 -7.49 -7.49 -10.14
CA ASN A 80 -6.60 -6.52 -10.76
C ASN A 80 -7.05 -6.18 -12.19
N PHE A 81 -7.46 -4.92 -12.41
CA PHE A 81 -7.63 -4.31 -13.71
C PHE A 81 -6.38 -3.52 -14.05
N GLN A 82 -5.62 -3.97 -15.04
CA GLN A 82 -4.36 -3.35 -15.43
C GLN A 82 -4.43 -2.89 -16.88
N GLY A 83 -3.77 -1.77 -17.19
CA GLY A 83 -3.70 -1.25 -18.55
C GLY A 83 -2.94 0.06 -18.64
N GLY A 84 -3.04 0.67 -19.83
CA GLY A 84 -2.38 1.93 -20.16
C GLY A 84 -1.10 1.76 -20.97
N ASN A 85 -0.68 2.84 -21.62
CA ASN A 85 0.55 2.88 -22.43
C ASN A 85 1.53 3.95 -21.90
N LYS A 86 1.07 5.20 -21.81
CA LYS A 86 1.86 6.32 -21.27
C LYS A 86 1.60 6.51 -19.79
N LEU A 87 0.34 6.45 -19.40
CA LEU A 87 -0.14 6.36 -18.03
C LEU A 87 -0.51 4.90 -17.82
N GLU A 88 0.28 4.19 -17.03
CA GLU A 88 -0.02 2.81 -16.61
C GLU A 88 -0.86 2.85 -15.36
N TYR A 89 -1.80 1.92 -15.25
CA TYR A 89 -2.68 1.85 -14.08
C TYR A 89 -2.92 0.41 -13.64
N THR A 90 -3.08 0.24 -12.34
CA THR A 90 -3.66 -0.93 -11.70
C THR A 90 -4.80 -0.46 -10.80
N ILE A 91 -5.98 -1.01 -10.98
CA ILE A 91 -7.17 -0.72 -10.16
C ILE A 91 -7.66 -2.06 -9.62
N THR A 92 -7.71 -2.19 -8.29
CA THR A 92 -8.01 -3.43 -7.59
C THR A 92 -9.19 -3.22 -6.63
N PRO A 93 -10.44 -3.36 -7.09
CA PRO A 93 -11.56 -3.52 -6.17
C PRO A 93 -11.40 -4.82 -5.40
N MET A 94 -11.66 -4.77 -4.10
CA MET A 94 -11.44 -5.87 -3.18
C MET A 94 -12.48 -5.91 -2.06
N LEU A 95 -12.59 -7.07 -1.42
CA LEU A 95 -13.46 -7.29 -0.28
C LEU A 95 -12.68 -8.03 0.80
N GLY A 96 -12.70 -7.49 2.01
CA GLY A 96 -12.06 -8.04 3.20
C GLY A 96 -13.05 -8.53 4.24
N GLY A 97 -12.67 -9.58 4.97
CA GLY A 97 -13.28 -10.00 6.23
C GLY A 97 -12.30 -9.73 7.36
N VAL A 98 -12.77 -9.12 8.43
CA VAL A 98 -11.99 -8.67 9.59
C VAL A 98 -12.46 -9.42 10.83
N VAL A 99 -11.52 -9.95 11.63
CA VAL A 99 -11.81 -10.68 12.86
C VAL A 99 -10.79 -10.34 13.95
N GLY A 100 -11.21 -10.36 15.20
CA GLY A 100 -10.36 -10.14 16.37
C GLY A 100 -10.96 -9.15 17.36
N ARG A 101 -10.27 -8.08 17.67
CA ARG A 101 -10.80 -7.01 18.53
C ARG A 101 -12.02 -6.32 17.89
N SER A 102 -12.03 -6.24 16.58
CA SER A 102 -13.14 -5.77 15.75
C SER A 102 -13.53 -6.87 14.77
N ASP A 103 -14.82 -7.13 14.61
CA ASP A 103 -15.38 -8.12 13.68
C ASP A 103 -16.22 -7.40 12.64
N GLY A 104 -15.90 -7.60 11.36
CA GLY A 104 -16.56 -6.84 10.31
C GLY A 104 -16.22 -7.29 8.90
N MET A 105 -16.63 -6.50 7.94
CA MET A 105 -16.25 -6.60 6.54
C MET A 105 -15.84 -5.24 6.00
N ALA A 106 -15.02 -5.25 4.97
CA ALA A 106 -14.58 -4.01 4.35
C ALA A 106 -14.54 -4.15 2.81
N PRO A 107 -15.43 -3.51 2.05
CA PRO A 107 -15.20 -3.22 0.65
C PRO A 107 -14.07 -2.20 0.53
N GLY A 108 -13.11 -2.47 -0.36
CA GLY A 108 -11.91 -1.67 -0.56
C GLY A 108 -11.58 -1.46 -2.04
N LEU A 109 -10.71 -0.52 -2.29
CA LEU A 109 -10.19 -0.18 -3.60
C LEU A 109 -8.74 0.24 -3.48
N GLU A 110 -7.85 -0.41 -4.24
CA GLU A 110 -6.50 0.06 -4.48
C GLU A 110 -6.38 0.63 -5.88
N VAL A 111 -5.60 1.69 -6.02
CA VAL A 111 -5.31 2.34 -7.29
C VAL A 111 -3.82 2.67 -7.34
N THR A 112 -3.14 2.22 -8.36
CA THR A 112 -1.78 2.64 -8.71
C THR A 112 -1.79 3.27 -10.09
N LEU A 113 -1.22 4.47 -10.20
CA LEU A 113 -1.02 5.17 -11.47
C LEU A 113 0.45 5.52 -11.64
N ASN A 114 1.04 5.15 -12.80
CA ASN A 114 2.44 5.41 -13.09
C ASN A 114 2.60 6.26 -14.34
N PHE A 115 3.39 7.33 -14.23
CA PHE A 115 3.67 8.23 -15.35
C PHE A 115 5.05 8.88 -15.22
N LYS A 116 5.98 8.54 -16.10
CA LYS A 116 7.31 9.18 -16.21
C LYS A 116 8.07 9.32 -14.86
N GLY A 117 8.11 8.25 -14.09
CA GLY A 117 8.79 8.22 -12.79
C GLY A 117 7.96 8.80 -11.64
N PHE A 118 6.76 9.33 -11.90
CA PHE A 118 5.77 9.61 -10.88
C PHE A 118 4.89 8.39 -10.66
N GLU A 119 4.59 8.10 -9.41
CA GLU A 119 3.58 7.14 -9.02
C GLU A 119 2.60 7.78 -8.04
N LEU A 120 1.32 7.54 -8.27
CA LEU A 120 0.26 7.72 -7.29
C LEU A 120 -0.21 6.34 -6.87
N TYR A 121 -0.02 6.01 -5.61
CA TYR A 121 -0.69 4.90 -4.94
C TYR A 121 -1.79 5.45 -4.05
N SER A 122 -2.94 4.80 -4.06
CA SER A 122 -4.02 5.11 -3.15
C SER A 122 -4.79 3.84 -2.82
N GLU A 123 -4.99 3.59 -1.54
CA GLU A 123 -5.93 2.58 -1.08
C GLU A 123 -6.97 3.21 -0.19
N GLY A 124 -8.18 2.68 -0.24
CA GLY A 124 -9.27 3.10 0.60
C GLY A 124 -10.22 1.95 0.87
N GLU A 125 -10.80 1.95 2.05
CA GLU A 125 -11.80 0.98 2.44
C GLU A 125 -12.88 1.60 3.33
N VAL A 126 -14.06 1.02 3.27
CA VAL A 126 -15.14 1.31 4.21
C VAL A 126 -15.26 0.13 5.16
N TYR A 127 -14.81 0.28 6.39
CA TYR A 127 -14.99 -0.74 7.41
C TYR A 127 -16.42 -0.73 7.94
N LEU A 128 -17.06 -1.90 7.92
CA LEU A 128 -18.43 -2.14 8.39
C LEU A 128 -18.38 -3.14 9.54
N ASP A 129 -18.53 -2.63 10.75
CA ASP A 129 -18.57 -3.43 11.99
C ASP A 129 -19.86 -4.22 12.06
N PHE A 130 -19.82 -5.50 12.48
CA PHE A 130 -20.99 -6.35 12.61
C PHE A 130 -21.77 -6.15 13.90
N GLN A 131 -21.21 -5.44 14.88
CA GLN A 131 -21.81 -5.26 16.20
C GLN A 131 -22.51 -3.91 16.33
N THR A 132 -21.90 -2.83 15.78
CA THR A 132 -22.44 -1.48 15.87
C THR A 132 -22.04 -0.58 14.70
N GLU A 133 -23.02 0.17 14.19
CA GLU A 133 -22.78 1.13 13.10
C GLU A 133 -21.87 2.30 13.56
N GLU A 134 -21.79 2.59 14.85
CA GLU A 134 -20.95 3.65 15.39
C GLU A 134 -19.45 3.40 15.13
N ASN A 135 -19.09 2.15 14.91
CA ASN A 135 -17.71 1.74 14.59
C ASN A 135 -17.41 1.76 13.08
N HIS A 136 -18.39 2.05 12.23
CA HIS A 136 -18.12 2.20 10.80
C HIS A 136 -17.19 3.37 10.54
N TYR A 137 -16.20 3.20 9.67
CA TYR A 137 -15.29 4.28 9.28
C TYR A 137 -14.76 4.11 7.87
N LEU A 138 -14.28 5.22 7.31
CA LEU A 138 -13.55 5.25 6.05
C LEU A 138 -12.05 5.35 6.36
N TYR A 139 -11.30 4.37 5.90
CA TYR A 139 -9.84 4.41 5.85
C TYR A 139 -9.40 4.88 4.47
N ASN A 140 -8.29 5.61 4.43
CA ASN A 140 -7.58 5.93 3.20
C ASN A 140 -6.10 6.14 3.48
N TRP A 141 -5.26 5.65 2.58
CA TRP A 141 -3.85 5.97 2.46
C TRP A 141 -3.55 6.37 1.02
N SER A 142 -2.77 7.41 0.81
CA SER A 142 -2.38 7.85 -0.53
C SER A 142 -0.96 8.41 -0.51
N ASP A 143 -0.14 7.93 -1.44
CA ASP A 143 1.23 8.35 -1.66
C ASP A 143 1.40 8.88 -3.08
N LEU A 144 2.01 10.04 -3.22
CA LEU A 144 2.49 10.56 -4.49
C LEU A 144 4.01 10.62 -4.45
N THR A 145 4.66 9.78 -5.23
CA THR A 145 6.11 9.66 -5.27
C THR A 145 6.70 10.06 -6.61
N TYR A 146 7.98 10.41 -6.59
CA TYR A 146 8.82 10.57 -7.75
C TYR A 146 10.10 9.79 -7.58
N SER A 147 10.46 8.99 -8.60
CA SER A 147 11.65 8.14 -8.65
C SER A 147 12.66 8.71 -9.66
N PRO A 148 13.67 9.49 -9.21
CA PRO A 148 14.73 9.97 -10.09
C PRO A 148 15.71 8.85 -10.51
N LYS A 149 15.70 7.75 -9.81
CA LYS A 149 16.47 6.52 -10.03
C LYS A 149 15.62 5.31 -9.70
N ASP A 150 15.89 4.17 -10.32
CA ASP A 150 15.16 2.92 -10.10
C ASP A 150 15.24 2.39 -8.66
N TRP A 151 16.19 2.88 -7.87
CA TRP A 151 16.42 2.46 -6.50
C TRP A 151 16.12 3.55 -5.46
N LEU A 152 15.66 4.75 -5.86
CA LEU A 152 15.43 5.88 -4.98
C LEU A 152 14.14 6.59 -5.34
N TRP A 153 13.28 6.81 -4.36
CA TRP A 153 12.05 7.61 -4.49
C TRP A 153 11.87 8.52 -3.30
N PHE A 154 11.11 9.58 -3.50
CA PHE A 154 10.65 10.48 -2.45
C PHE A 154 9.28 11.05 -2.84
N GLY A 155 8.54 11.52 -1.86
CA GLY A 155 7.20 11.99 -2.12
C GLY A 155 6.48 12.56 -0.91
N ILE A 156 5.18 12.67 -1.08
CA ILE A 156 4.24 13.08 -0.05
C ILE A 156 3.23 11.96 0.21
N SER A 157 2.75 11.91 1.44
CA SER A 157 1.79 10.93 1.91
C SER A 157 0.65 11.60 2.65
N ALA A 158 -0.53 11.02 2.53
CA ALA A 158 -1.68 11.38 3.35
C ALA A 158 -2.39 10.10 3.77
N GLN A 159 -2.75 10.00 5.04
CA GLN A 159 -3.53 8.88 5.54
C GLN A 159 -4.62 9.33 6.52
N ARG A 160 -5.67 8.54 6.60
CA ARG A 160 -6.77 8.64 7.53
C ARG A 160 -7.06 7.25 8.08
N THR A 161 -6.66 6.99 9.31
CA THR A 161 -6.73 5.67 9.91
C THR A 161 -7.28 5.73 11.33
N ARG A 162 -7.80 4.59 11.81
CA ARG A 162 -8.27 4.41 13.17
C ARG A 162 -7.28 3.66 14.08
N VAL A 163 -6.24 3.06 13.53
CA VAL A 163 -5.34 2.12 14.22
C VAL A 163 -4.72 2.68 15.50
N TYR A 164 -4.42 3.97 15.57
CA TYR A 164 -3.92 4.63 16.77
C TYR A 164 -4.91 5.59 17.41
N GLN A 165 -6.21 5.26 17.28
CA GLN A 165 -7.32 5.96 17.95
C GLN A 165 -7.34 7.47 17.67
N THR A 166 -6.87 7.86 16.50
CA THR A 166 -7.04 9.24 16.04
C THR A 166 -8.53 9.53 15.87
N ALA A 167 -8.90 10.79 15.94
CA ALA A 167 -10.25 11.24 15.60
C ALA A 167 -10.57 11.12 14.10
N LEU A 168 -9.88 10.23 13.37
CA LEU A 168 -9.91 10.08 11.92
C LEU A 168 -9.46 11.35 11.19
N ASP A 169 -8.59 12.13 11.79
CA ASP A 169 -7.97 13.28 11.16
C ASP A 169 -6.99 12.85 10.08
N ILE A 170 -6.85 13.68 9.06
CA ILE A 170 -5.92 13.41 7.97
C ILE A 170 -4.49 13.73 8.43
N GLN A 171 -3.66 12.70 8.52
CA GLN A 171 -2.23 12.85 8.73
C GLN A 171 -1.54 13.12 7.39
N ARG A 172 -0.65 14.09 7.37
CA ARG A 172 0.10 14.51 6.19
C ARG A 172 1.58 14.29 6.44
N GLY A 173 2.25 13.69 5.47
CA GLY A 173 3.65 13.32 5.61
C GLY A 173 4.47 13.57 4.36
N VAL A 174 5.77 13.44 4.56
CA VAL A 174 6.76 13.30 3.49
C VAL A 174 7.40 11.93 3.61
N LEU A 175 7.87 11.40 2.51
CA LEU A 175 8.51 10.09 2.47
C LEU A 175 9.77 10.10 1.65
N ILE A 176 10.68 9.21 2.00
CA ILE A 176 11.85 8.84 1.21
C ILE A 176 12.05 7.34 1.32
N GLY A 177 12.35 6.70 0.21
CA GLY A 177 12.60 5.27 0.17
C GLY A 177 13.72 4.89 -0.77
N ALA A 178 14.29 3.71 -0.53
CA ALA A 178 15.31 3.10 -1.36
C ALA A 178 15.10 1.60 -1.49
N GLY A 179 15.43 1.07 -2.67
CA GLY A 179 15.34 -0.35 -3.01
C GLY A 179 16.69 -0.97 -3.30
N LEU A 180 16.89 -2.21 -2.86
CA LEU A 180 18.06 -3.02 -3.18
C LEU A 180 17.62 -4.46 -3.45
N LYS A 181 17.77 -4.91 -4.70
CA LYS A 181 17.27 -6.22 -5.18
C LYS A 181 15.75 -6.33 -4.96
N ASN A 182 15.34 -7.29 -4.09
CA ASN A 182 13.95 -7.58 -3.76
C ASN A 182 13.51 -6.92 -2.43
N TRP A 183 14.34 -6.05 -1.84
CA TRP A 183 14.04 -5.35 -0.61
C TRP A 183 13.84 -3.87 -0.86
N GLU A 184 12.90 -3.30 -0.15
CA GLU A 184 12.60 -1.88 -0.14
C GLU A 184 12.46 -1.39 1.29
N LEU A 185 12.94 -0.18 1.52
CA LEU A 185 12.82 0.54 2.77
C LEU A 185 12.27 1.93 2.49
N THR A 186 11.16 2.28 3.11
CA THR A 186 10.63 3.66 3.07
C THR A 186 10.45 4.20 4.47
N THR A 187 10.81 5.43 4.65
CA THR A 187 10.60 6.18 5.89
C THR A 187 9.64 7.32 5.61
N TYR A 188 8.63 7.44 6.45
CA TYR A 188 7.65 8.51 6.45
C TYR A 188 7.80 9.35 7.71
N VAL A 189 7.64 10.65 7.57
CA VAL A 189 7.52 11.57 8.69
C VAL A 189 6.19 12.28 8.54
N TYR A 190 5.27 11.96 9.42
CA TYR A 190 3.92 12.53 9.44
C TYR A 190 3.80 13.69 10.41
N ASN A 191 2.88 14.58 10.11
CA ASN A 191 2.50 15.72 10.93
C ASN A 191 3.66 16.63 11.33
N LEU A 192 4.70 16.74 10.49
CA LEU A 192 5.84 17.62 10.74
C LEU A 192 5.39 19.09 10.80
N GLY A 193 5.56 19.72 11.96
CA GLY A 193 5.10 21.10 12.24
C GLY A 193 3.62 21.22 12.64
N PHE A 194 2.94 20.09 12.87
CA PHE A 194 1.59 19.99 13.43
C PHE A 194 1.63 19.28 14.80
N GLU A 195 0.45 19.06 15.38
CA GLU A 195 0.32 18.28 16.60
C GLU A 195 0.63 16.78 16.31
N ASP A 196 1.21 16.10 17.29
CA ASP A 196 1.51 14.66 17.28
C ASP A 196 2.32 14.16 16.05
N PRO A 197 3.54 14.70 15.84
CA PRO A 197 4.40 14.17 14.78
C PRO A 197 4.84 12.74 15.09
N PHE A 198 4.89 11.89 14.05
CA PHE A 198 5.35 10.52 14.19
C PHE A 198 6.14 10.03 12.97
N VAL A 199 6.87 8.94 13.16
CA VAL A 199 7.65 8.28 12.12
C VAL A 199 7.06 6.91 11.84
N LEU A 200 6.99 6.56 10.56
CA LEU A 200 6.68 5.22 10.10
C LEU A 200 7.83 4.72 9.22
N VAL A 201 8.27 3.51 9.47
CA VAL A 201 9.26 2.80 8.63
C VAL A 201 8.59 1.59 8.02
N SER A 202 8.57 1.53 6.71
CA SER A 202 8.06 0.38 5.94
C SER A 202 9.22 -0.42 5.38
N ILE A 203 9.21 -1.72 5.58
CA ILE A 203 10.14 -2.67 4.98
C ILE A 203 9.33 -3.65 4.14
N SER A 204 9.69 -3.79 2.88
CA SER A 204 9.00 -4.69 1.93
C SER A 204 10.00 -5.68 1.31
N LYS A 205 9.50 -6.85 0.97
CA LYS A 205 10.24 -7.88 0.24
C LYS A 205 9.36 -8.60 -0.76
N GLN A 206 9.86 -8.71 -1.98
CA GLN A 206 9.30 -9.56 -3.03
C GLN A 206 9.95 -10.93 -3.07
N PHE A 207 9.18 -11.95 -3.48
CA PHE A 207 9.62 -13.35 -3.58
C PHE A 207 9.40 -13.91 -4.99
#